data_e505298cac93a20d78e738fc66c25f58
#
_entry.id   e505298cac93a20d78e738fc66c25f58
#
_cell.length_a   1.000
_cell.length_b   1.000
_cell.length_c   1.000
_cell.angle_alpha   90.00
_cell.angle_beta   90.00
_cell.angle_gamma   90.00
#
_symmetry.space_group_name_H-M   'P 1'
#
loop_
_entity.id
_entity.type
_entity.pdbx_description
1 polymer ?
#
loop_
_entity_poly.entity_id
_entity_poly.type
_entity_poly.pdbx_seq_one_letter_code
_entity_poly.pdbx_strand_id
1 'polypeptide(L)'
;MKKNSLLSYNYTIPSDIVIAAYKKGLFPMAETSLSKEIYWLDPKKRGIIFFDKVKIPKKTKKFLKSNPFRVAVDLNFEEVVECCSKITEKRKDTWINKTIKNIYVSLHKEGYAHSVECYLNKKLVGGLYGVAI
;
A
#
# COMPACT_ATOMS: atom_id res chain seq x y z
N MET A 1 0.98 -21.07 10.06
CA MET A 1 1.15 -19.61 10.13
C MET A 1 1.29 -19.21 11.60
N LYS A 2 2.47 -18.81 12.06
CA LYS A 2 2.65 -18.33 13.43
C LYS A 2 2.17 -16.89 13.50
N LYS A 3 1.04 -16.64 14.15
CA LYS A 3 0.58 -15.29 14.55
C LYS A 3 1.40 -14.89 15.77
N ASN A 4 2.44 -14.10 15.60
CA ASN A 4 3.05 -13.41 16.73
C ASN A 4 2.21 -12.16 17.00
N SER A 5 1.33 -12.22 18.00
CA SER A 5 0.59 -11.05 18.48
C SER A 5 1.55 -10.09 19.18
N LEU A 6 1.65 -8.88 18.69
CA LEU A 6 2.31 -7.77 19.38
C LEU A 6 1.30 -6.66 19.66
N LEU A 7 0.94 -6.61 20.93
CA LEU A 7 0.44 -5.51 21.76
C LEU A 7 -0.44 -4.42 21.14
N SER A 8 -1.63 -4.31 21.71
CA SER A 8 -2.60 -3.24 21.57
C SER A 8 -2.09 -1.90 22.17
N TYR A 9 -2.65 -0.84 21.66
CA TYR A 9 -2.60 0.58 22.04
C TYR A 9 -1.64 1.46 21.22
N ASN A 10 -2.22 2.41 20.48
CA ASN A 10 -1.64 3.68 19.95
C ASN A 10 -0.11 3.72 19.68
N TYR A 11 0.52 2.57 19.56
CA TYR A 11 1.93 2.44 19.29
C TYR A 11 2.17 2.59 17.78
N THR A 12 2.85 3.66 17.43
CA THR A 12 3.51 3.76 16.13
C THR A 12 4.71 2.83 16.19
N ILE A 13 4.74 1.79 15.36
CA ILE A 13 5.92 0.94 15.25
C ILE A 13 7.03 1.77 14.58
N PRO A 14 8.23 1.85 15.16
CA PRO A 14 9.34 2.58 14.56
C PRO A 14 9.63 2.11 13.13
N SER A 15 9.91 3.04 12.24
CA SER A 15 10.13 2.77 10.82
C SER A 15 11.30 1.82 10.57
N ASP A 16 12.37 1.90 11.35
CA ASP A 16 13.52 1.00 11.27
C ASP A 16 13.14 -0.46 11.52
N ILE A 17 12.24 -0.73 12.47
CA ILE A 17 11.71 -2.07 12.73
C ILE A 17 10.88 -2.55 11.53
N VAL A 18 10.04 -1.69 10.97
CA VAL A 18 9.23 -2.03 9.80
C VAL A 18 10.13 -2.34 8.60
N ILE A 19 11.13 -1.51 8.33
CA ILE A 19 12.07 -1.73 7.23
C ILE A 19 12.90 -3.00 7.44
N ALA A 20 13.37 -3.26 8.67
CA ALA A 20 14.07 -4.50 8.98
C ALA A 20 13.20 -5.74 8.73
N ALA A 21 11.90 -5.66 9.02
CA ALA A 21 10.94 -6.72 8.73
C ALA A 21 10.75 -6.91 7.21
N TYR A 22 10.59 -5.82 6.46
CA TYR A 22 10.50 -5.85 4.99
C TYR A 22 11.73 -6.51 4.35
N LYS A 23 12.94 -6.17 4.80
CA LYS A 23 14.19 -6.80 4.33
C LYS A 23 14.23 -8.32 4.58
N LYS A 24 13.49 -8.80 5.56
CA LYS A 24 13.30 -10.24 5.84
C LYS A 24 12.09 -10.84 5.12
N GLY A 25 11.39 -10.06 4.30
CA GLY A 25 10.21 -10.48 3.58
C GLY A 25 8.91 -10.46 4.40
N LEU A 26 8.91 -9.82 5.56
CA LEU A 26 7.72 -9.68 6.40
C LEU A 26 7.05 -8.33 6.14
N PHE A 27 5.72 -8.27 6.26
CA PHE A 27 5.01 -6.99 6.24
C PHE A 27 3.87 -6.97 7.25
N PRO A 28 3.50 -5.77 7.78
CA PRO A 28 2.47 -5.66 8.81
C PRO A 28 1.07 -5.77 8.19
N MET A 29 0.19 -6.44 8.89
CA MET A 29 -1.19 -6.66 8.47
C MET A 29 -2.13 -6.65 9.68
N ALA A 30 -3.35 -6.16 9.51
CA ALA A 30 -4.42 -6.29 10.48
C ALA A 30 -5.42 -7.36 9.99
N GLU A 31 -6.19 -7.94 10.90
CA GLU A 31 -7.22 -8.92 10.53
C GLU A 31 -8.43 -8.22 9.89
N THR A 32 -8.83 -7.09 10.46
CA THR A 32 -9.94 -6.24 9.99
C THR A 32 -9.59 -4.76 10.15
N SER A 33 -10.40 -3.89 9.56
CA SER A 33 -10.27 -2.43 9.71
C SER A 33 -10.42 -1.95 11.16
N LEU A 34 -11.14 -2.72 11.99
CA LEU A 34 -11.42 -2.41 13.40
C LEU A 34 -10.46 -3.12 14.36
N SER A 35 -9.61 -4.02 13.88
CA SER A 35 -8.66 -4.73 14.71
C SER A 35 -7.71 -3.76 15.39
N LYS A 36 -7.50 -3.92 16.69
CA LYS A 36 -6.52 -3.15 17.46
C LYS A 36 -5.10 -3.70 17.30
N GLU A 37 -4.99 -4.96 16.95
CA GLU A 37 -3.72 -5.68 16.79
C GLU A 37 -3.31 -5.76 15.33
N ILE A 38 -2.00 -5.80 15.12
CA ILE A 38 -1.39 -6.14 13.84
C ILE A 38 -0.50 -7.36 14.02
N TYR A 39 -0.25 -8.06 12.94
CA TYR A 39 0.68 -9.19 12.89
C TYR A 39 1.61 -9.06 11.69
N TRP A 40 2.76 -9.72 11.76
CA TRP A 40 3.70 -9.79 10.66
C TRP A 40 3.38 -10.98 9.79
N LEU A 41 3.09 -10.72 8.51
CA LEU A 41 2.80 -11.77 7.54
C LEU A 41 4.07 -12.14 6.80
N ASP A 42 4.34 -13.46 6.74
CA ASP A 42 5.35 -14.07 5.89
C ASP A 42 4.67 -14.91 4.81
N PRO A 43 4.39 -14.35 3.62
CA PRO A 43 3.75 -15.11 2.56
C PRO A 43 4.75 -16.06 1.90
N LYS A 44 4.41 -17.35 1.91
CA LYS A 44 5.22 -18.38 1.23
C LYS A 44 5.26 -18.26 -0.29
N LYS A 45 4.23 -17.63 -0.87
CA LYS A 45 4.13 -17.35 -2.31
C LYS A 45 3.89 -15.87 -2.50
N ARG A 46 4.64 -15.22 -3.39
CA ARG A 46 4.55 -13.80 -3.71
C ARG A 46 4.29 -13.61 -5.18
N GLY A 47 3.37 -12.70 -5.51
CA GLY A 47 3.27 -12.15 -6.85
C GLY A 47 4.46 -11.21 -7.09
N ILE A 48 5.18 -11.41 -8.19
CA ILE A 48 6.28 -10.55 -8.62
C ILE A 48 6.09 -10.12 -10.06
N ILE A 49 6.51 -8.89 -10.36
CA ILE A 49 6.51 -8.33 -11.71
C ILE A 49 7.98 -8.12 -12.12
N PHE A 50 8.42 -8.87 -13.13
CA PHE A 50 9.71 -8.64 -13.75
C PHE A 50 9.57 -7.54 -14.80
N PHE A 51 10.22 -6.40 -14.59
CA PHE A 51 10.06 -5.22 -15.47
C PHE A 51 10.48 -5.49 -16.92
N ASP A 52 11.49 -6.31 -17.14
CA ASP A 52 11.94 -6.76 -18.47
C ASP A 52 10.96 -7.70 -19.19
N LYS A 53 10.03 -8.31 -18.44
CA LYS A 53 9.03 -9.25 -18.94
C LYS A 53 7.62 -8.69 -19.01
N VAL A 54 7.40 -7.44 -18.61
CA VAL A 54 6.08 -6.81 -18.65
C VAL A 54 5.59 -6.65 -20.09
N LYS A 55 4.48 -7.30 -20.40
CA LYS A 55 3.80 -7.15 -21.70
C LYS A 55 2.58 -6.26 -21.53
N ILE A 56 2.62 -5.06 -22.10
CA ILE A 56 1.46 -4.17 -22.11
C ILE A 56 0.53 -4.57 -23.27
N PRO A 57 -0.73 -4.93 -23.02
CA PRO A 57 -1.67 -5.29 -24.06
C PRO A 57 -1.84 -4.18 -25.12
N LYS A 58 -2.07 -4.56 -26.36
CA LYS A 58 -2.25 -3.60 -27.48
C LYS A 58 -3.35 -2.56 -27.18
N LYS A 59 -4.47 -3.01 -26.59
CA LYS A 59 -5.58 -2.13 -26.19
C LYS A 59 -5.14 -1.06 -25.18
N THR A 60 -4.36 -1.45 -24.17
CA THR A 60 -3.80 -0.55 -23.17
C THR A 60 -2.82 0.44 -23.81
N LYS A 61 -1.94 -0.03 -24.72
CA LYS A 61 -1.03 0.87 -25.45
C LYS A 61 -1.78 1.91 -26.29
N LYS A 62 -2.88 1.50 -26.95
CA LYS A 62 -3.73 2.42 -27.73
C LYS A 62 -4.39 3.44 -26.82
N PHE A 63 -4.92 3.03 -25.67
CA PHE A 63 -5.52 3.90 -24.67
C PHE A 63 -4.52 4.93 -24.12
N LEU A 64 -3.29 4.51 -23.80
CA LEU A 64 -2.25 5.39 -23.28
C LEU A 64 -1.83 6.50 -24.26
N LYS A 65 -2.03 6.33 -25.58
CA LYS A 65 -1.75 7.38 -26.58
C LYS A 65 -2.72 8.56 -26.48
N SER A 66 -3.95 8.33 -26.04
CA SER A 66 -4.99 9.33 -25.83
C SER A 66 -5.32 9.52 -24.34
N ASN A 67 -4.36 9.23 -23.49
CA ASN A 67 -4.55 9.16 -22.05
C ASN A 67 -5.03 10.48 -21.45
N PRO A 68 -6.24 10.56 -20.88
CA PRO A 68 -6.76 11.76 -20.26
C PRO A 68 -6.25 11.95 -18.83
N PHE A 69 -5.52 10.95 -18.29
CA PHE A 69 -5.06 10.96 -16.91
C PHE A 69 -3.71 11.65 -16.76
N ARG A 70 -3.58 12.43 -15.72
CA ARG A 70 -2.29 12.90 -15.22
C ARG A 70 -1.77 11.92 -14.19
N VAL A 71 -0.55 11.42 -14.37
CA VAL A 71 0.14 10.59 -13.40
C VAL A 71 1.06 11.45 -12.54
N ALA A 72 1.07 11.22 -11.23
CA ALA A 72 1.97 11.86 -10.29
C ALA A 72 2.58 10.80 -9.35
N VAL A 73 3.68 11.18 -8.71
CA VAL A 73 4.36 10.36 -7.70
C VAL A 73 4.48 11.19 -6.43
N ASP A 74 4.15 10.59 -5.30
CA ASP A 74 4.27 11.19 -3.96
C ASP A 74 3.55 12.55 -3.79
N LEU A 75 2.53 12.83 -4.61
CA LEU A 75 1.79 14.07 -4.52
C LEU A 75 0.78 14.05 -3.37
N ASN A 76 0.15 12.91 -3.14
CA ASN A 76 -0.93 12.79 -2.14
C ASN A 76 -0.99 11.39 -1.52
N PHE A 77 0.12 10.97 -0.92
CA PHE A 77 0.31 9.62 -0.37
C PHE A 77 -0.81 9.22 0.61
N GLU A 78 -1.14 10.12 1.56
CA GLU A 78 -2.15 9.81 2.58
C GLU A 78 -3.53 9.55 1.97
N GLU A 79 -3.92 10.31 0.94
CA GLU A 79 -5.19 10.10 0.23
C GLU A 79 -5.20 8.75 -0.51
N VAL A 80 -4.08 8.35 -1.09
CA VAL A 80 -3.94 7.02 -1.74
C VAL A 80 -4.15 5.91 -0.70
N VAL A 81 -3.48 5.98 0.45
CA VAL A 81 -3.63 4.98 1.52
C VAL A 81 -5.07 4.95 2.04
N GLU A 82 -5.69 6.12 2.20
CA GLU A 82 -7.09 6.24 2.63
C GLU A 82 -8.02 5.58 1.60
N CYS A 83 -7.85 5.87 0.31
CA CYS A 83 -8.64 5.25 -0.75
C CYS A 83 -8.42 3.72 -0.83
N CYS A 84 -7.18 3.24 -0.61
CA CYS A 84 -6.89 1.81 -0.54
C CYS A 84 -7.56 1.11 0.65
N SER A 85 -7.77 1.82 1.75
CA SER A 85 -8.42 1.30 2.95
C SER A 85 -9.94 1.39 2.94
N LYS A 86 -10.54 2.04 1.94
CA LYS A 86 -11.98 2.33 1.89
C LYS A 86 -12.81 1.05 1.83
N ILE A 87 -13.79 0.92 2.73
CA ILE A 87 -14.83 -0.09 2.67
C ILE A 87 -15.86 0.34 1.62
N THR A 88 -16.30 -0.60 0.80
CA THR A 88 -17.27 -0.38 -0.28
C THR A 88 -18.32 -1.51 -0.27
N GLU A 89 -19.38 -1.38 -1.06
CA GLU A 89 -20.35 -2.46 -1.21
C GLU A 89 -19.72 -3.78 -1.65
N LYS A 90 -18.69 -3.71 -2.50
CA LYS A 90 -17.96 -4.89 -3.02
C LYS A 90 -16.85 -5.38 -2.08
N ARG A 91 -16.33 -4.51 -1.21
CA ARG A 91 -15.29 -4.83 -0.24
C ARG A 91 -15.77 -4.45 1.16
N LYS A 92 -16.26 -5.45 1.89
CA LYS A 92 -16.92 -5.27 3.20
C LYS A 92 -15.95 -4.99 4.34
N ASP A 93 -14.65 -5.29 4.17
CA ASP A 93 -13.61 -5.02 5.16
C ASP A 93 -12.24 -4.84 4.50
N THR A 94 -11.25 -4.42 5.28
CA THR A 94 -9.88 -4.22 4.85
C THR A 94 -8.90 -4.55 5.97
N TRP A 95 -7.71 -5.02 5.59
CA TRP A 95 -6.59 -5.23 6.51
C TRP A 95 -5.85 -3.92 6.87
N ILE A 96 -6.17 -2.81 6.21
CA ILE A 96 -5.55 -1.51 6.44
C ILE A 96 -6.33 -0.78 7.53
N ASN A 97 -6.00 -1.06 8.79
CA ASN A 97 -6.54 -0.35 9.93
C ASN A 97 -5.79 0.98 10.20
N LYS A 98 -6.18 1.70 11.23
CA LYS A 98 -5.55 2.99 11.61
C LYS A 98 -4.04 2.85 11.88
N THR A 99 -3.62 1.79 12.57
CA THR A 99 -2.22 1.53 12.87
C THR A 99 -1.41 1.30 11.60
N ILE A 100 -1.93 0.49 10.68
CA ILE A 100 -1.29 0.25 9.37
C ILE A 100 -1.16 1.55 8.57
N LYS A 101 -2.21 2.38 8.51
CA LYS A 101 -2.13 3.70 7.85
C LYS A 101 -1.00 4.55 8.44
N ASN A 102 -0.93 4.66 9.76
CA ASN A 102 0.08 5.45 10.44
C ASN A 102 1.51 4.95 10.14
N ILE A 103 1.72 3.64 10.12
CA ILE A 103 3.00 3.02 9.75
C ILE A 103 3.43 3.50 8.36
N TYR A 104 2.58 3.36 7.36
CA TYR A 104 2.94 3.73 5.99
C TYR A 104 3.10 5.24 5.78
N VAL A 105 2.32 6.06 6.47
CA VAL A 105 2.50 7.52 6.47
C VAL A 105 3.85 7.91 7.08
N SER A 106 4.27 7.27 8.19
CA SER A 106 5.59 7.49 8.77
C SER A 106 6.70 7.07 7.81
N LEU A 107 6.60 5.89 7.20
CA LEU A 107 7.55 5.43 6.20
C LEU A 107 7.64 6.37 5.00
N HIS A 108 6.52 6.95 4.57
CA HIS A 108 6.51 7.93 3.49
C HIS A 108 7.25 9.22 3.86
N LYS A 109 7.00 9.76 5.05
CA LYS A 109 7.69 10.96 5.56
C LYS A 109 9.21 10.77 5.68
N GLU A 110 9.64 9.53 5.89
CA GLU A 110 11.06 9.15 5.97
C GLU A 110 11.65 8.70 4.62
N GLY A 111 10.87 8.73 3.54
CA GLY A 111 11.33 8.42 2.19
C GLY A 111 11.40 6.93 1.84
N TYR A 112 10.79 6.05 2.63
CA TYR A 112 10.75 4.60 2.38
C TYR A 112 9.49 4.13 1.66
N ALA A 113 8.38 4.86 1.80
CA ALA A 113 7.14 4.52 1.13
C ALA A 113 6.76 5.59 0.11
N HIS A 114 6.26 5.14 -1.04
CA HIS A 114 5.93 5.98 -2.18
C HIS A 114 4.56 5.64 -2.72
N SER A 115 3.94 6.61 -3.38
CA SER A 115 2.69 6.42 -4.11
C SER A 115 2.82 6.82 -5.57
N VAL A 116 2.00 6.19 -6.40
CA VAL A 116 1.75 6.64 -7.78
C VAL A 116 0.27 6.90 -7.90
N GLU A 117 -0.09 8.09 -8.35
CA GLU A 117 -1.46 8.57 -8.44
C GLU A 117 -1.88 8.79 -9.89
N CYS A 118 -3.16 8.54 -10.17
CA CYS A 118 -3.81 8.92 -11.41
C CYS A 118 -4.92 9.93 -11.15
N TYR A 119 -4.86 11.06 -11.83
CA TYR A 119 -5.84 12.15 -11.73
C TYR A 119 -6.60 12.33 -13.03
N LEU A 120 -7.90 12.51 -12.93
CA LEU A 120 -8.78 12.97 -14.01
C LEU A 120 -9.45 14.27 -13.56
N ASN A 121 -9.29 15.35 -14.33
CA ASN A 121 -9.84 16.67 -14.01
C ASN A 121 -9.52 17.09 -12.56
N LYS A 122 -8.26 16.98 -12.15
CA LYS A 122 -7.74 17.28 -10.80
C LYS A 122 -8.26 16.37 -9.67
N LYS A 123 -9.10 15.36 -9.98
CA LYS A 123 -9.62 14.41 -9.00
C LYS A 123 -8.77 13.13 -9.01
N LEU A 124 -8.38 12.64 -7.83
CA LEU A 124 -7.73 11.34 -7.69
C LEU A 124 -8.73 10.24 -8.07
N VAL A 125 -8.41 9.47 -9.10
CA VAL A 125 -9.28 8.39 -9.62
C VAL A 125 -8.65 7.00 -9.55
N GLY A 126 -7.37 6.93 -9.25
CA GLY A 126 -6.65 5.68 -9.05
C GLY A 126 -5.28 5.93 -8.44
N GLY A 127 -4.74 4.90 -7.80
CA GLY A 127 -3.43 4.98 -7.19
C GLY A 127 -2.97 3.63 -6.64
N LEU A 128 -1.70 3.57 -6.36
CA LEU A 128 -1.07 2.50 -5.61
C LEU A 128 -0.01 3.08 -4.68
N TYR A 129 0.32 2.36 -3.63
CA TYR A 129 1.46 2.69 -2.78
C TYR A 129 2.27 1.45 -2.46
N GLY A 130 3.50 1.65 -2.04
CA GLY A 130 4.40 0.57 -1.66
C GLY A 130 5.62 1.07 -0.92
N VAL A 131 6.45 0.12 -0.48
CA VAL A 131 7.71 0.38 0.20
C VAL A 131 8.86 0.06 -0.75
N ALA A 132 9.83 0.97 -0.84
CA ALA A 132 11.09 0.79 -1.55
C ALA A 132 12.18 0.38 -0.56
N ILE A 133 12.90 -0.71 -0.84
CA ILE A 133 13.98 -1.26 -0.02
C ILE A 133 15.19 -1.53 -0.91
#